data_ffb3417dbd1696c65b5273587a55722d
#
_entry.id   ffb3417dbd1696c65b5273587a55722d
#
_cell.length_a   1.000
_cell.length_b   1.000
_cell.length_c   1.000
_cell.angle_alpha   90.00
_cell.angle_beta   90.00
_cell.angle_gamma   90.00
#
_symmetry.space_group_name_H-M   'P 1'
#
loop_
_entity.id
_entity.type
_entity.pdbx_description
1 polymer ?
#
loop_
_entity_poly.entity_id
_entity_poly.type
_entity_poly.pdbx_seq_one_letter_code
_entity_poly.pdbx_strand_id
1 'polypeptide(L)'
;MANQRKPIEIKALDHVVLRTDNLDAMLRFYRELLGCPIERELPNLGLTQLRAGTAIIDLVTVESELGKLGGKSPSQDGRNLDHFCLQIAPFEESELLEYLHQHNVHVEEFAERYGAQGFGRSVYLEDPEGNVVELKPQK
;
A
#
# COMPACT_ATOMS: atom_id res chain seq x y z
N MET A 1 -12.24 -22.29 31.87
CA MET A 1 -12.14 -21.33 31.08
C MET A 1 -11.95 -21.54 29.68
N ALA A 2 -11.73 -22.71 29.32
CA ALA A 2 -11.41 -23.06 27.99
C ALA A 2 -12.44 -22.64 26.96
N ASN A 3 -13.68 -22.56 27.31
CA ASN A 3 -14.75 -22.34 26.34
C ASN A 3 -15.30 -20.93 26.28
N GLN A 4 -14.51 -19.98 26.71
CA GLN A 4 -14.96 -18.60 26.61
C GLN A 4 -15.04 -18.18 25.16
N ARG A 5 -16.23 -17.79 24.75
CA ARG A 5 -16.50 -17.40 23.36
C ARG A 5 -15.89 -16.03 23.06
N LYS A 6 -15.19 -15.93 21.93
CA LYS A 6 -14.67 -14.64 21.47
C LYS A 6 -15.65 -14.06 20.46
N PRO A 7 -16.09 -12.82 20.65
CA PRO A 7 -17.05 -12.21 19.72
C PRO A 7 -16.40 -11.69 18.42
N ILE A 8 -15.06 -11.77 18.34
CA ILE A 8 -14.32 -11.27 17.19
C ILE A 8 -13.81 -12.42 16.35
N GLU A 9 -14.14 -12.42 15.07
CA GLU A 9 -13.57 -13.38 14.11
C GLU A 9 -13.05 -12.58 12.92
N ILE A 10 -11.73 -12.45 12.83
CA ILE A 10 -11.10 -11.63 11.78
C ILE A 10 -11.16 -12.36 10.46
N LYS A 11 -11.68 -11.70 9.42
CA LYS A 11 -11.82 -12.26 8.08
C LYS A 11 -10.75 -11.79 7.11
N ALA A 12 -10.37 -10.52 7.17
CA ALA A 12 -9.43 -9.92 6.21
C ALA A 12 -8.98 -8.56 6.69
N LEU A 13 -7.98 -8.02 6.03
CA LEU A 13 -7.68 -6.60 6.11
C LEU A 13 -8.62 -5.89 5.13
N ASP A 14 -9.31 -4.84 5.58
CA ASP A 14 -10.26 -4.11 4.76
C ASP A 14 -9.58 -2.99 3.98
N HIS A 15 -8.85 -2.14 4.67
CA HIS A 15 -8.15 -1.02 4.04
C HIS A 15 -6.97 -0.56 4.90
N VAL A 16 -6.08 0.19 4.26
CA VAL A 16 -5.00 0.91 4.95
C VAL A 16 -5.13 2.38 4.60
N VAL A 17 -4.66 3.24 5.49
CA VAL A 17 -4.69 4.69 5.29
C VAL A 17 -3.27 5.22 5.28
N LEU A 18 -2.90 5.91 4.21
CA LEU A 18 -1.60 6.52 4.06
C LEU A 18 -1.79 8.04 4.01
N ARG A 19 -1.09 8.75 4.88
CA ARG A 19 -1.11 10.21 4.88
C ARG A 19 -0.02 10.73 3.96
N THR A 20 -0.26 11.86 3.31
CA THR A 20 0.69 12.39 2.33
C THR A 20 0.67 13.90 2.26
N ASP A 21 1.84 14.49 2.02
CA ASP A 21 1.99 15.89 1.65
C ASP A 21 1.91 16.08 0.14
N ASN A 22 1.90 15.01 -0.63
CA ASN A 22 1.95 15.08 -2.08
C ASN A 22 1.00 14.08 -2.72
N LEU A 23 -0.27 14.45 -2.74
CA LEU A 23 -1.32 13.59 -3.29
C LEU A 23 -1.07 13.23 -4.75
N ASP A 24 -0.64 14.22 -5.56
CA ASP A 24 -0.42 13.98 -7.00
C ASP A 24 0.63 12.90 -7.25
N ALA A 25 1.74 12.95 -6.51
CA ALA A 25 2.79 11.95 -6.62
C ALA A 25 2.28 10.57 -6.17
N MET A 26 1.51 10.52 -5.08
CA MET A 26 0.96 9.27 -4.59
C MET A 26 -0.04 8.66 -5.57
N LEU A 27 -0.85 9.49 -6.24
CA LEU A 27 -1.76 9.01 -7.28
C LEU A 27 -1.01 8.47 -8.50
N ARG A 28 0.09 9.12 -8.90
CA ARG A 28 0.91 8.58 -9.98
C ARG A 28 1.48 7.20 -9.62
N PHE A 29 1.83 7.00 -8.38
CA PHE A 29 2.35 5.71 -7.92
C PHE A 29 1.26 4.65 -7.82
N TYR A 30 0.25 4.89 -7.01
CA TYR A 30 -0.75 3.85 -6.73
C TYR A 30 -1.77 3.68 -7.85
N ARG A 31 -2.23 4.76 -8.45
CA ARG A 31 -3.22 4.68 -9.51
C ARG A 31 -2.59 4.36 -10.87
N GLU A 32 -1.57 5.09 -11.27
CA GLU A 32 -1.01 4.94 -12.61
C GLU A 32 0.01 3.80 -12.70
N LEU A 33 0.95 3.75 -11.78
CA LEU A 33 1.98 2.69 -11.81
C LEU A 33 1.43 1.34 -11.38
N LEU A 34 0.77 1.28 -10.23
CA LEU A 34 0.27 0.02 -9.67
C LEU A 34 -1.13 -0.36 -10.18
N GLY A 35 -1.85 0.58 -10.80
CA GLY A 35 -3.14 0.27 -11.41
C GLY A 35 -4.31 0.22 -10.45
N CYS A 36 -4.25 0.94 -9.32
CA CYS A 36 -5.34 1.02 -8.37
C CYS A 36 -6.27 2.16 -8.76
N PRO A 37 -7.45 1.89 -9.34
CA PRO A 37 -8.34 2.97 -9.76
C PRO A 37 -8.95 3.73 -8.59
N ILE A 38 -9.27 5.00 -8.81
CA ILE A 38 -9.99 5.78 -7.81
C ILE A 38 -11.40 5.21 -7.71
N GLU A 39 -11.79 4.84 -6.50
CA GLU A 39 -13.13 4.36 -6.24
C GLU A 39 -14.04 5.47 -5.74
N ARG A 40 -13.49 6.37 -4.91
CA ARG A 40 -14.28 7.41 -4.28
C ARG A 40 -13.37 8.56 -3.83
N GLU A 41 -13.89 9.77 -3.91
CA GLU A 41 -13.18 10.95 -3.44
C GLU A 41 -14.09 11.78 -2.52
N LEU A 42 -13.52 12.25 -1.42
CA LEU A 42 -14.16 13.20 -0.52
C LEU A 42 -13.22 14.39 -0.32
N PRO A 43 -13.18 15.33 -1.29
CA PRO A 43 -12.21 16.43 -1.26
C PRO A 43 -12.29 17.28 0.00
N ASN A 44 -13.48 17.48 0.54
CA ASN A 44 -13.66 18.26 1.77
C ASN A 44 -12.97 17.67 2.98
N LEU A 45 -12.76 16.36 2.97
CA LEU A 45 -12.06 15.64 4.04
C LEU A 45 -10.61 15.34 3.67
N GLY A 46 -10.21 15.64 2.44
CA GLY A 46 -8.88 15.31 1.94
C GLY A 46 -8.66 13.82 1.72
N LEU A 47 -9.73 13.09 1.41
CA LEU A 47 -9.70 11.64 1.29
C LEU A 47 -9.87 11.20 -0.16
N THR A 48 -8.97 10.35 -0.63
CA THR A 48 -9.08 9.68 -1.93
C THR A 48 -8.94 8.18 -1.69
N GLN A 49 -9.91 7.41 -2.13
CA GLN A 49 -9.96 5.96 -1.90
C GLN A 49 -9.67 5.20 -3.20
N LEU A 50 -8.68 4.34 -3.18
CA LEU A 50 -8.26 3.56 -4.34
C LEU A 50 -8.58 2.08 -4.15
N ARG A 51 -9.08 1.45 -5.19
CA ARG A 51 -9.37 0.02 -5.18
C ARG A 51 -8.08 -0.77 -5.41
N ALA A 52 -7.74 -1.64 -4.45
CA ALA A 52 -6.57 -2.51 -4.53
C ALA A 52 -7.03 -3.95 -4.36
N GLY A 53 -7.47 -4.59 -5.45
CA GLY A 53 -8.05 -5.92 -5.39
C GLY A 53 -9.31 -5.95 -4.53
N THR A 54 -9.30 -6.70 -3.44
CA THR A 54 -10.43 -6.78 -2.51
C THR A 54 -10.34 -5.76 -1.37
N ALA A 55 -9.30 -4.94 -1.35
CA ALA A 55 -9.05 -3.97 -0.29
C ALA A 55 -9.07 -2.54 -0.85
N ILE A 56 -8.98 -1.57 0.05
CA ILE A 56 -8.90 -0.16 -0.30
C ILE A 56 -7.60 0.41 0.24
N ILE A 57 -6.96 1.26 -0.55
CA ILE A 57 -5.87 2.12 -0.09
C ILE A 57 -6.42 3.53 -0.04
N ASP A 58 -6.51 4.09 1.16
CA ASP A 58 -6.94 5.47 1.37
C ASP A 58 -5.74 6.39 1.38
N LEU A 59 -5.82 7.48 0.63
CA LEU A 59 -4.82 8.54 0.67
C LEU A 59 -5.44 9.75 1.35
N VAL A 60 -4.80 10.26 2.39
CA VAL A 60 -5.29 11.40 3.17
C VAL A 60 -4.23 12.49 3.18
N THR A 61 -4.58 13.68 2.70
CA THR A 61 -3.64 14.81 2.72
C THR A 61 -3.48 15.33 4.15
N VAL A 62 -2.23 15.54 4.57
CA VAL A 62 -1.94 15.91 5.96
C VAL A 62 -2.55 17.26 6.39
N GLU A 63 -2.72 18.18 5.43
CA GLU A 63 -3.30 19.49 5.70
C GLU A 63 -4.83 19.48 5.77
N SER A 64 -5.45 18.37 5.42
CA SER A 64 -6.90 18.24 5.40
C SER A 64 -7.47 18.05 6.81
N GLU A 65 -8.78 18.10 6.90
CA GLU A 65 -9.49 17.88 8.16
C GLU A 65 -9.15 16.52 8.77
N LEU A 66 -9.16 15.45 7.96
CA LEU A 66 -8.78 14.12 8.43
C LEU A 66 -7.29 14.02 8.70
N GLY A 67 -6.47 14.61 7.84
CA GLY A 67 -5.02 14.51 7.95
C GLY A 67 -4.47 15.12 9.22
N LYS A 68 -5.08 16.21 9.68
CA LYS A 68 -4.63 16.90 10.91
C LYS A 68 -4.73 16.01 12.16
N LEU A 69 -5.62 15.05 12.15
CA LEU A 69 -5.79 14.15 13.29
C LEU A 69 -4.57 13.27 13.51
N GLY A 70 -3.77 13.04 12.49
CA GLY A 70 -2.59 12.17 12.56
C GLY A 70 -1.31 12.87 13.01
N GLY A 71 -1.35 14.18 13.31
CA GLY A 71 -0.17 14.91 13.73
C GLY A 71 0.76 15.28 12.58
N LYS A 72 2.06 15.29 12.84
CA LYS A 72 3.06 15.71 11.87
C LYS A 72 3.01 14.87 10.59
N SER A 73 3.45 15.47 9.47
CA SER A 73 3.58 14.77 8.21
C SER A 73 4.51 13.55 8.32
N PRO A 74 4.26 12.50 7.54
CA PRO A 74 5.19 11.38 7.50
C PRO A 74 6.58 11.83 7.07
N SER A 75 7.60 11.18 7.61
CA SER A 75 9.00 11.47 7.30
C SER A 75 9.82 10.18 7.44
N GLN A 76 11.13 10.27 7.18
CA GLN A 76 12.00 9.11 7.36
C GLN A 76 12.00 8.61 8.81
N ASP A 77 11.82 9.52 9.76
CA ASP A 77 11.82 9.18 11.18
C ASP A 77 10.44 8.78 11.71
N GLY A 78 9.40 9.01 10.91
CA GLY A 78 8.03 8.68 11.30
C GLY A 78 7.18 8.41 10.08
N ARG A 79 7.44 7.29 9.41
CA ARG A 79 6.67 6.88 8.24
C ARG A 79 5.27 6.43 8.65
N ASN A 80 4.34 6.38 7.69
CA ASN A 80 2.99 5.88 7.94
C ASN A 80 3.00 4.48 8.54
N LEU A 81 3.89 3.62 8.05
CA LEU A 81 4.01 2.23 8.47
C LEU A 81 5.38 1.71 8.04
N ASP A 82 5.76 0.54 8.52
CA ASP A 82 7.01 -0.09 8.07
C ASP A 82 6.89 -0.50 6.59
N HIS A 83 5.98 -1.38 6.30
CA HIS A 83 5.65 -1.76 4.93
C HIS A 83 4.32 -2.52 4.91
N PHE A 84 3.74 -2.66 3.74
CA PHE A 84 2.60 -3.54 3.53
C PHE A 84 2.79 -4.29 2.22
N CYS A 85 2.15 -5.45 2.12
CA CYS A 85 2.32 -6.34 0.99
C CYS A 85 1.01 -6.46 0.20
N LEU A 86 1.15 -6.32 -1.12
CA LEU A 86 0.05 -6.53 -2.05
C LEU A 86 0.27 -7.85 -2.77
N GLN A 87 -0.74 -8.70 -2.79
CA GLN A 87 -0.73 -9.88 -3.63
C GLN A 87 -1.11 -9.45 -5.04
N ILE A 88 -0.27 -9.78 -6.00
CA ILE A 88 -0.54 -9.44 -7.39
C ILE A 88 -0.63 -10.72 -8.22
N ALA A 89 -1.20 -10.61 -9.42
CA ALA A 89 -1.25 -11.75 -10.33
C ALA A 89 0.18 -12.26 -10.61
N PRO A 90 0.36 -13.55 -10.88
CA PRO A 90 1.68 -14.09 -11.19
C PRO A 90 2.36 -13.31 -12.29
N PHE A 91 3.67 -13.11 -12.18
CA PHE A 91 4.45 -12.25 -13.06
C PHE A 91 5.81 -12.88 -13.39
N GLU A 92 6.42 -12.39 -14.47
CA GLU A 92 7.81 -12.67 -14.83
C GLU A 92 8.67 -11.63 -14.11
N GLU A 93 9.67 -12.07 -13.35
CA GLU A 93 10.50 -11.14 -12.58
C GLU A 93 11.21 -10.11 -13.45
N SER A 94 11.76 -10.54 -14.59
CA SER A 94 12.46 -9.63 -15.50
C SER A 94 11.53 -8.59 -16.10
N GLU A 95 10.32 -8.97 -16.47
CA GLU A 95 9.33 -8.04 -17.01
C GLU A 95 8.90 -7.00 -15.99
N LEU A 96 8.67 -7.45 -14.76
CA LEU A 96 8.29 -6.54 -13.68
C LEU A 96 9.40 -5.56 -13.38
N LEU A 97 10.64 -6.03 -13.26
CA LEU A 97 11.79 -5.16 -13.04
C LEU A 97 11.94 -4.12 -14.14
N GLU A 98 11.81 -4.55 -15.40
CA GLU A 98 11.91 -3.63 -16.52
C GLU A 98 10.83 -2.55 -16.46
N TYR A 99 9.60 -2.95 -16.19
CA TYR A 99 8.48 -2.02 -16.04
C TYR A 99 8.76 -0.99 -14.95
N LEU A 100 9.22 -1.44 -13.78
CA LEU A 100 9.50 -0.54 -12.66
C LEU A 100 10.67 0.39 -12.96
N HIS A 101 11.73 -0.13 -13.60
CA HIS A 101 12.87 0.70 -13.99
C HIS A 101 12.49 1.77 -15.02
N GLN A 102 11.60 1.44 -15.96
CA GLN A 102 11.11 2.41 -16.94
C GLN A 102 10.35 3.56 -16.29
N HIS A 103 9.78 3.32 -15.12
CA HIS A 103 9.04 4.34 -14.38
C HIS A 103 9.88 4.97 -13.26
N ASN A 104 11.19 4.72 -13.25
CA ASN A 104 12.13 5.26 -12.28
C ASN A 104 11.77 4.92 -10.84
N VAL A 105 11.24 3.73 -10.63
CA VAL A 105 10.93 3.24 -9.28
C VAL A 105 12.13 2.47 -8.74
N HIS A 106 12.58 2.86 -7.54
CA HIS A 106 13.65 2.11 -6.87
C HIS A 106 13.09 0.78 -6.38
N VAL A 107 13.77 -0.30 -6.74
CA VAL A 107 13.40 -1.65 -6.31
C VAL A 107 14.60 -2.35 -5.72
N GLU A 108 14.35 -3.15 -4.69
CA GLU A 108 15.36 -4.03 -4.15
C GLU A 108 15.23 -5.41 -4.81
N GLU A 109 16.20 -6.27 -4.56
CA GLU A 109 16.23 -7.58 -5.18
C GLU A 109 15.05 -8.45 -4.73
N PHE A 110 14.59 -9.31 -5.64
CA PHE A 110 13.63 -10.35 -5.29
C PHE A 110 14.23 -11.29 -4.27
N ALA A 111 13.42 -11.72 -3.33
CA ALA A 111 13.82 -12.72 -2.35
C ALA A 111 12.61 -13.55 -1.94
N GLU A 112 12.90 -14.74 -1.45
CA GLU A 112 11.85 -15.61 -0.95
C GLU A 112 11.39 -15.10 0.41
N ARG A 113 10.08 -14.85 0.54
CA ARG A 113 9.51 -14.32 1.78
C ARG A 113 8.20 -15.02 2.11
N TYR A 114 7.95 -15.18 3.39
CA TYR A 114 6.73 -15.80 3.87
C TYR A 114 5.62 -14.77 4.03
N GLY A 115 4.41 -15.16 3.67
CA GLY A 115 3.23 -14.31 3.81
C GLY A 115 1.97 -15.13 4.01
N ALA A 116 0.82 -14.51 3.77
CA ALA A 116 -0.48 -15.13 4.04
C ALA A 116 -0.70 -16.45 3.28
N GLN A 117 -0.07 -16.63 2.13
CA GLN A 117 -0.18 -17.86 1.34
C GLN A 117 1.10 -18.70 1.36
N GLY A 118 1.97 -18.46 2.35
CA GLY A 118 3.24 -19.18 2.46
C GLY A 118 4.38 -18.46 1.77
N PHE A 119 5.41 -19.21 1.38
CA PHE A 119 6.58 -18.63 0.74
C PHE A 119 6.31 -18.26 -0.72
N GLY A 120 6.93 -17.18 -1.16
CA GLY A 120 6.92 -16.76 -2.54
C GLY A 120 7.98 -15.69 -2.74
N ARG A 121 8.34 -15.48 -4.01
CA ARG A 121 9.38 -14.49 -4.33
C ARG A 121 8.72 -13.11 -4.47
N SER A 122 9.13 -12.20 -3.61
CA SER A 122 8.58 -10.86 -3.57
C SER A 122 9.65 -9.80 -3.73
N VAL A 123 9.21 -8.56 -4.00
CA VAL A 123 10.10 -7.42 -4.20
C VAL A 123 9.56 -6.23 -3.42
N TYR A 124 10.46 -5.40 -2.91
CA TYR A 124 10.12 -4.17 -2.21
C TYR A 124 10.27 -2.96 -3.12
N LEU A 125 9.28 -2.08 -3.08
CA LEU A 125 9.31 -0.78 -3.76
C LEU A 125 9.16 0.31 -2.71
N GLU A 126 9.52 1.55 -3.08
CA GLU A 126 9.21 2.72 -2.25
C GLU A 126 8.23 3.61 -2.98
N ASP A 127 7.20 4.07 -2.27
CA ASP A 127 6.30 5.08 -2.82
C ASP A 127 6.90 6.48 -2.60
N PRO A 128 6.27 7.55 -3.14
CA PRO A 128 6.83 8.91 -3.01
C PRO A 128 6.96 9.44 -1.59
N GLU A 129 6.26 8.87 -0.61
CA GLU A 129 6.41 9.27 0.79
C GLU A 129 7.42 8.39 1.53
N GLY A 130 8.05 7.46 0.84
CA GLY A 130 9.00 6.55 1.45
C GLY A 130 8.36 5.33 2.12
N ASN A 131 7.05 5.12 1.93
CA ASN A 131 6.42 3.89 2.41
C ASN A 131 6.90 2.73 1.56
N VAL A 132 7.25 1.63 2.21
CA VAL A 132 7.70 0.44 1.50
C VAL A 132 6.50 -0.42 1.14
N VAL A 133 6.42 -0.81 -0.12
CA VAL A 133 5.36 -1.67 -0.65
C VAL A 133 6.00 -2.96 -1.13
N GLU A 134 5.53 -4.08 -0.63
CA GLU A 134 5.99 -5.39 -1.09
C GLU A 134 4.99 -5.93 -2.11
N LEU A 135 5.50 -6.41 -3.24
CA LEU A 135 4.67 -7.08 -4.25
C LEU A 135 5.00 -8.56 -4.24
N LYS A 136 3.98 -9.39 -4.06
CA LYS A 136 4.15 -10.83 -3.92
C LYS A 136 3.15 -11.54 -4.83
N PRO A 137 3.56 -12.58 -5.56
CA PRO A 137 2.63 -13.27 -6.45
C PRO A 137 1.58 -14.05 -5.66
N GLN A 138 0.35 -13.94 -6.09
CA GLN A 138 -0.75 -14.72 -5.55
C GLN A 138 -0.62 -16.16 -5.99
N LYS A 139 -0.87 -17.08 -5.09
CA LYS A 139 -0.87 -18.51 -5.43
C LYS A 139 -2.21 -18.98 -5.98
#